data_fa6f865f8eb7f1c21d9d2e252b9f9392
#
_entry.id   fa6f865f8eb7f1c21d9d2e252b9f9392
#
_cell.length_a   1.000
_cell.length_b   1.000
_cell.length_c   1.000
_cell.angle_alpha   90.00
_cell.angle_beta   90.00
_cell.angle_gamma   90.00
#
_symmetry.space_group_name_H-M   'P 1'
#
loop_
_entity.id
_entity.type
_entity.pdbx_description
1 polymer ?
#
loop_
_entity_poly.entity_id
_entity_poly.type
_entity_poly.pdbx_seq_one_letter_code
_entity_poly.pdbx_strand_id
1 'polypeptide(L)'
;MAFNFSVFKVRALSAIVFAIIMLVGIIWNNWSFFTLFAVIAIGCLYEYQKLLALIYPSYKNISVIHKWGLIVLGVSIMFALSNTILPIDGAIFNLFRTKIIPILAGVLLLSDIVTKKFSLQNLVISFAGLIYIPMSLSLFYIIKGQNANYNYDQYYAAYKFVIPLLIVVSIWVNDTMAYLVGSFIGKRQLSPVSPNKTWEGTIAGIVITVLLVPTITTYIVRGGLNTNFVFLLCLVSTIAGTYGDLFQSGLKRQAGVKDSGKMMPGHGGFLDRFDSILLAVPFVWFLMDILYRQ
;
A
#
# COMPACT_ATOMS: atom_id res chain seq x y z
N MET A 1 -5.40 33.55 0.17
CA MET A 1 -4.07 33.14 -0.35
C MET A 1 -4.11 33.28 -1.87
N ALA A 2 -3.15 34.01 -2.48
CA ALA A 2 -3.09 34.11 -3.94
C ALA A 2 -2.76 32.74 -4.54
N PHE A 3 -3.47 32.34 -5.58
CA PHE A 3 -3.25 31.10 -6.31
C PHE A 3 -1.88 31.11 -6.98
N ASN A 4 -0.97 30.25 -6.54
CA ASN A 4 0.38 30.16 -7.11
C ASN A 4 0.39 29.12 -8.24
N PHE A 5 0.31 29.62 -9.49
CA PHE A 5 0.23 28.78 -10.69
C PHE A 5 1.46 27.88 -10.89
N SER A 6 2.66 28.33 -10.51
CA SER A 6 3.88 27.53 -10.63
C SER A 6 3.85 26.31 -9.70
N VAL A 7 3.41 26.47 -8.45
CA VAL A 7 3.25 25.36 -7.49
C VAL A 7 2.15 24.41 -7.95
N PHE A 8 1.04 24.92 -8.49
CA PHE A 8 -0.04 24.10 -9.04
C PHE A 8 0.45 23.26 -10.22
N LYS A 9 1.19 23.85 -11.17
CA LYS A 9 1.74 23.13 -12.34
C LYS A 9 2.67 21.99 -11.93
N VAL A 10 3.58 22.22 -10.98
CA VAL A 10 4.50 21.18 -10.47
C VAL A 10 3.72 20.04 -9.82
N ARG A 11 2.71 20.34 -9.00
CA ARG A 11 1.87 19.34 -8.35
C ARG A 11 1.04 18.55 -9.36
N ALA A 12 0.39 19.19 -10.31
CA ALA A 12 -0.38 18.53 -11.35
C ALA A 12 0.50 17.60 -12.20
N LEU A 13 1.67 18.05 -12.63
CA LEU A 13 2.59 17.24 -13.40
C LEU A 13 3.08 16.01 -12.62
N SER A 14 3.50 16.19 -11.36
CA SER A 14 3.94 15.06 -10.52
C SER A 14 2.81 14.06 -10.24
N ALA A 15 1.56 14.52 -10.09
CA ALA A 15 0.41 13.63 -9.92
C ALA A 15 0.12 12.81 -11.19
N ILE A 16 0.21 13.44 -12.38
CA ILE A 16 0.03 12.75 -13.66
C ILE A 16 1.13 11.70 -13.87
N VAL A 17 2.39 12.07 -13.65
CA VAL A 17 3.52 11.13 -13.78
C VAL A 17 3.35 9.95 -12.80
N PHE A 18 2.98 10.23 -11.56
CA PHE A 18 2.69 9.19 -10.57
C PHE A 18 1.57 8.25 -11.02
N ALA A 19 0.45 8.81 -11.51
CA ALA A 19 -0.67 8.01 -12.01
C ALA A 19 -0.26 7.12 -13.21
N ILE A 20 0.52 7.66 -14.15
CA ILE A 20 1.03 6.89 -15.29
C ILE A 20 1.93 5.73 -14.80
N ILE A 21 2.87 5.99 -13.89
CA ILE A 21 3.76 4.96 -13.34
C ILE A 21 2.94 3.86 -12.66
N MET A 22 1.93 4.23 -11.86
CA MET A 22 1.05 3.26 -11.20
C MET A 22 0.26 2.42 -12.21
N LEU A 23 -0.37 3.05 -13.20
CA LEU A 23 -1.15 2.36 -14.23
C LEU A 23 -0.29 1.42 -15.06
N VAL A 24 0.85 1.90 -15.57
CA VAL A 24 1.78 1.08 -16.33
C VAL A 24 2.30 -0.09 -15.49
N GLY A 25 2.72 0.16 -14.25
CA GLY A 25 3.22 -0.88 -13.37
C GLY A 25 2.18 -1.95 -13.02
N ILE A 26 0.90 -1.57 -12.89
CA ILE A 26 -0.19 -2.52 -12.58
C ILE A 26 -0.61 -3.31 -13.81
N ILE A 27 -0.68 -2.69 -15.00
CA ILE A 27 -1.34 -3.24 -16.18
C ILE A 27 -0.37 -4.01 -17.08
N TRP A 28 0.86 -3.55 -17.25
CA TRP A 28 1.76 -4.02 -18.30
C TRP A 28 2.04 -5.53 -18.22
N ASN A 29 2.70 -5.99 -17.14
CA ASN A 29 2.98 -7.41 -16.92
C ASN A 29 3.23 -7.73 -15.44
N ASN A 30 3.54 -9.00 -15.14
CA ASN A 30 3.78 -9.44 -13.77
C ASN A 30 5.10 -8.91 -13.19
N TRP A 31 6.13 -8.75 -14.03
CA TRP A 31 7.42 -8.19 -13.60
C TRP A 31 7.32 -6.69 -13.30
N SER A 32 6.59 -5.93 -14.14
CA SER A 32 6.35 -4.52 -13.86
C SER A 32 5.56 -4.33 -12.56
N PHE A 33 4.56 -5.19 -12.34
CA PHE A 33 3.78 -5.20 -11.11
C PHE A 33 4.64 -5.50 -9.88
N PHE A 34 5.47 -6.55 -9.94
CA PHE A 34 6.40 -6.89 -8.87
C PHE A 34 7.37 -5.74 -8.59
N THR A 35 8.03 -5.22 -9.62
CA THR A 35 9.03 -4.16 -9.49
C THR A 35 8.43 -2.88 -8.93
N LEU A 36 7.22 -2.48 -9.39
CA LEU A 36 6.52 -1.31 -8.87
C LEU A 36 6.35 -1.42 -7.35
N PHE A 37 5.74 -2.51 -6.87
CA PHE A 37 5.46 -2.65 -5.43
C PHE A 37 6.71 -2.94 -4.61
N ALA A 38 7.75 -3.55 -5.18
CA ALA A 38 9.05 -3.71 -4.52
C ALA A 38 9.73 -2.34 -4.29
N VAL A 39 9.73 -1.46 -5.30
CA VAL A 39 10.27 -0.09 -5.16
C VAL A 39 9.48 0.71 -4.13
N ILE A 40 8.15 0.60 -4.15
CA ILE A 40 7.29 1.23 -3.15
C ILE A 40 7.63 0.73 -1.74
N ALA A 41 7.78 -0.60 -1.55
CA ALA A 41 8.13 -1.18 -0.26
C ALA A 41 9.49 -0.69 0.26
N ILE A 42 10.50 -0.60 -0.61
CA ILE A 42 11.83 -0.07 -0.27
C ILE A 42 11.71 1.37 0.23
N GLY A 43 10.99 2.22 -0.53
CA GLY A 43 10.77 3.61 -0.14
C GLY A 43 10.01 3.75 1.18
N CYS A 44 8.92 3.00 1.33
CA CYS A 44 8.11 2.99 2.55
C CYS A 44 8.89 2.48 3.77
N LEU A 45 9.66 1.38 3.64
CA LEU A 45 10.49 0.86 4.72
C LEU A 45 11.59 1.86 5.13
N TYR A 46 12.20 2.53 4.16
CA TYR A 46 13.21 3.53 4.44
C TYR A 46 12.63 4.73 5.22
N GLU A 47 11.47 5.23 4.82
CA GLU A 47 10.79 6.32 5.52
C GLU A 47 10.24 5.88 6.88
N TYR A 48 9.70 4.66 6.99
CA TYR A 48 9.26 4.07 8.23
C TYR A 48 10.38 4.03 9.27
N GLN A 49 11.56 3.57 8.89
CA GLN A 49 12.74 3.56 9.78
C GLN A 49 13.15 4.96 10.22
N LYS A 50 13.02 5.97 9.36
CA LYS A 50 13.26 7.37 9.75
C LYS A 50 12.26 7.88 10.77
N LEU A 51 10.97 7.58 10.60
CA LEU A 51 9.94 7.93 11.57
C LEU A 51 10.20 7.24 12.92
N LEU A 52 10.54 5.95 12.90
CA LEU A 52 10.87 5.22 14.12
C LEU A 52 12.08 5.80 14.86
N ALA A 53 13.09 6.25 14.15
CA ALA A 53 14.26 6.88 14.76
C ALA A 53 13.94 8.24 15.42
N LEU A 54 12.84 8.89 15.01
CA LEU A 54 12.33 10.10 15.67
C LEU A 54 11.47 9.77 16.89
N ILE A 55 10.68 8.70 16.83
CA ILE A 55 9.78 8.28 17.92
C ILE A 55 10.57 7.57 19.04
N TYR A 56 11.50 6.69 18.67
CA TYR A 56 12.25 5.84 19.59
C TYR A 56 13.75 6.16 19.52
N PRO A 57 14.34 6.79 20.54
CA PRO A 57 15.77 7.14 20.57
C PRO A 57 16.69 5.90 20.41
N SER A 58 16.28 4.73 20.94
CA SER A 58 17.01 3.47 20.78
C SER A 58 17.13 3.04 19.31
N TYR A 59 16.10 3.31 18.50
CA TYR A 59 16.06 2.92 17.09
C TYR A 59 17.04 3.77 16.22
N LYS A 60 17.36 4.99 16.65
CA LYS A 60 18.37 5.82 15.99
C LYS A 60 19.74 5.16 15.96
N ASN A 61 20.06 4.35 16.99
CA ASN A 61 21.37 3.76 17.22
C ASN A 61 21.54 2.36 16.63
N ILE A 62 20.51 1.78 15.99
CA ILE A 62 20.63 0.45 15.35
C ILE A 62 21.72 0.45 14.28
N SER A 63 22.31 -0.72 14.03
CA SER A 63 23.39 -0.85 13.04
C SER A 63 22.91 -0.53 11.61
N VAL A 64 23.83 -0.12 10.76
CA VAL A 64 23.56 0.09 9.34
C VAL A 64 23.15 -1.24 8.68
N ILE A 65 23.74 -2.35 9.13
CA ILE A 65 23.43 -3.71 8.66
C ILE A 65 21.97 -4.07 8.99
N HIS A 66 21.48 -3.76 10.20
CA HIS A 66 20.07 -3.95 10.57
C HIS A 66 19.14 -3.14 9.65
N LYS A 67 19.47 -1.86 9.39
CA LYS A 67 18.64 -0.98 8.53
C LYS A 67 18.49 -1.54 7.13
N TRP A 68 19.58 -1.94 6.51
CA TRP A 68 19.55 -2.56 5.18
C TRP A 68 18.99 -3.98 5.20
N GLY A 69 19.29 -4.72 6.25
CA GLY A 69 18.74 -6.06 6.50
C GLY A 69 17.21 -6.06 6.50
N LEU A 70 16.58 -5.05 7.12
CA LEU A 70 15.14 -4.90 7.13
C LEU A 70 14.57 -4.70 5.71
N ILE A 71 15.22 -3.87 4.90
CA ILE A 71 14.80 -3.63 3.52
C ILE A 71 14.98 -4.90 2.68
N VAL A 72 16.14 -5.55 2.77
CA VAL A 72 16.44 -6.78 2.03
C VAL A 72 15.47 -7.90 2.42
N LEU A 73 15.19 -8.05 3.73
CA LEU A 73 14.21 -9.03 4.21
C LEU A 73 12.81 -8.72 3.70
N GLY A 74 12.40 -7.45 3.72
CA GLY A 74 11.11 -7.03 3.18
C GLY A 74 10.94 -7.41 1.70
N VAL A 75 11.92 -7.07 0.87
CA VAL A 75 11.92 -7.42 -0.57
C VAL A 75 11.99 -8.94 -0.76
N SER A 76 12.75 -9.67 0.05
CA SER A 76 12.83 -11.13 -0.03
C SER A 76 11.53 -11.82 0.31
N ILE A 77 10.78 -11.32 1.32
CA ILE A 77 9.42 -11.77 1.64
C ILE A 77 8.49 -11.54 0.45
N MET A 78 8.53 -10.35 -0.14
CA MET A 78 7.72 -10.04 -1.33
C MET A 78 8.06 -10.97 -2.49
N PHE A 79 9.34 -11.24 -2.73
CA PHE A 79 9.78 -12.17 -3.76
C PHE A 79 9.33 -13.61 -3.45
N ALA A 80 9.41 -14.05 -2.20
CA ALA A 80 8.91 -15.36 -1.79
C ALA A 80 7.41 -15.53 -2.05
N LEU A 81 6.60 -14.50 -1.75
CA LEU A 81 5.14 -14.51 -1.92
C LEU A 81 4.68 -14.22 -3.36
N SER A 82 5.58 -13.79 -4.24
CA SER A 82 5.26 -13.51 -5.65
C SER A 82 5.08 -14.74 -6.53
N ASN A 83 5.12 -15.96 -5.97
CA ASN A 83 5.00 -17.22 -6.73
C ASN A 83 3.71 -17.32 -7.56
N THR A 84 2.64 -16.72 -7.07
CA THR A 84 1.34 -16.68 -7.75
C THR A 84 1.35 -15.90 -9.06
N ILE A 85 2.21 -14.88 -9.16
CA ILE A 85 2.32 -14.02 -10.36
C ILE A 85 3.60 -14.27 -11.16
N LEU A 86 4.65 -14.76 -10.50
CA LEU A 86 5.95 -15.07 -11.08
C LEU A 86 6.28 -16.56 -10.83
N PRO A 87 5.58 -17.50 -11.47
CA PRO A 87 5.93 -18.91 -11.37
C PRO A 87 7.28 -19.11 -12.05
N ILE A 88 8.25 -19.55 -11.27
CA ILE A 88 9.59 -19.90 -11.77
C ILE A 88 9.81 -21.36 -11.45
N ASP A 89 10.04 -22.16 -12.47
CA ASP A 89 10.21 -23.59 -12.34
C ASP A 89 11.54 -23.98 -11.71
N GLY A 90 11.54 -25.09 -10.98
CA GLY A 90 12.71 -25.66 -10.34
C GLY A 90 12.60 -25.71 -8.80
N ALA A 91 12.64 -26.92 -8.25
CA ALA A 91 12.54 -27.14 -6.80
C ALA A 91 13.66 -26.42 -6.02
N ILE A 92 14.88 -26.46 -6.53
CA ILE A 92 16.05 -25.80 -5.92
C ILE A 92 15.85 -24.29 -5.91
N PHE A 93 15.43 -23.68 -7.04
CA PHE A 93 15.19 -22.25 -7.10
C PHE A 93 14.06 -21.81 -6.15
N ASN A 94 12.97 -22.55 -6.09
CA ASN A 94 11.89 -22.29 -5.15
C ASN A 94 12.35 -22.38 -3.69
N LEU A 95 13.21 -23.35 -3.35
CA LEU A 95 13.80 -23.46 -2.01
C LEU A 95 14.63 -22.21 -1.66
N PHE A 96 15.48 -21.74 -2.58
CA PHE A 96 16.25 -20.51 -2.39
C PHE A 96 15.34 -19.31 -2.19
N ARG A 97 14.37 -19.10 -3.07
CA ARG A 97 13.46 -17.97 -3.04
C ARG A 97 12.60 -17.92 -1.78
N THR A 98 11.99 -19.05 -1.38
CA THR A 98 10.97 -19.05 -0.32
C THR A 98 11.57 -19.26 1.07
N LYS A 99 12.76 -19.82 1.19
CA LYS A 99 13.36 -20.15 2.49
C LYS A 99 14.75 -19.56 2.68
N ILE A 100 15.69 -19.83 1.78
CA ILE A 100 17.10 -19.50 2.03
C ILE A 100 17.31 -17.98 2.04
N ILE A 101 16.85 -17.27 1.02
CA ILE A 101 17.02 -15.81 0.93
C ILE A 101 16.35 -15.08 2.12
N PRO A 102 15.06 -15.35 2.48
CA PRO A 102 14.46 -14.73 3.64
C PRO A 102 15.15 -15.04 4.97
N ILE A 103 15.64 -16.28 5.15
CA ILE A 103 16.37 -16.65 6.37
C ILE A 103 17.70 -15.87 6.46
N LEU A 104 18.50 -15.87 5.38
CA LEU A 104 19.76 -15.12 5.35
C LEU A 104 19.54 -13.63 5.59
N ALA A 105 18.52 -13.04 4.95
CA ALA A 105 18.16 -11.65 5.17
C ALA A 105 17.70 -11.39 6.62
N GLY A 106 16.96 -12.32 7.22
CA GLY A 106 16.54 -12.26 8.63
C GLY A 106 17.71 -12.25 9.61
N VAL A 107 18.78 -13.00 9.31
CA VAL A 107 20.01 -13.00 10.14
C VAL A 107 20.65 -11.61 10.21
N LEU A 108 20.51 -10.78 9.16
CA LEU A 108 21.04 -9.41 9.18
C LEU A 108 20.39 -8.54 10.27
N LEU A 109 19.15 -8.83 10.66
CA LEU A 109 18.47 -8.11 11.76
C LEU A 109 19.11 -8.41 13.13
N LEU A 110 19.77 -9.55 13.25
CA LEU A 110 20.48 -9.94 14.47
C LEU A 110 21.86 -9.29 14.59
N SER A 111 22.31 -8.54 13.58
CA SER A 111 23.61 -7.86 13.59
C SER A 111 23.80 -6.90 14.77
N ASP A 112 22.70 -6.41 15.37
CA ASP A 112 22.74 -5.57 16.55
C ASP A 112 23.23 -6.33 17.81
N ILE A 113 23.15 -7.66 17.83
CA ILE A 113 23.74 -8.50 18.89
C ILE A 113 25.27 -8.36 18.84
N VAL A 114 25.86 -8.50 17.66
CA VAL A 114 27.30 -8.40 17.44
C VAL A 114 27.81 -6.98 17.74
N THR A 115 27.05 -5.97 17.37
CA THR A 115 27.41 -4.57 17.57
C THR A 115 27.08 -4.05 18.97
N LYS A 116 26.58 -4.92 19.88
CA LYS A 116 26.12 -4.57 21.24
C LYS A 116 25.07 -3.47 21.29
N LYS A 117 24.27 -3.35 20.24
CA LYS A 117 23.16 -2.39 20.10
C LYS A 117 21.79 -3.06 20.16
N PHE A 118 21.77 -4.34 20.52
CA PHE A 118 20.56 -5.14 20.53
C PHE A 118 19.51 -4.59 21.49
N SER A 119 18.29 -4.47 21.00
CA SER A 119 17.10 -4.14 21.79
C SER A 119 15.93 -4.95 21.25
N LEU A 120 15.27 -5.69 22.11
CA LEU A 120 14.08 -6.45 21.77
C LEU A 120 12.97 -5.53 21.22
N GLN A 121 12.82 -4.33 21.79
CA GLN A 121 11.90 -3.32 21.32
C GLN A 121 12.17 -2.95 19.86
N ASN A 122 13.42 -2.68 19.49
CA ASN A 122 13.81 -2.33 18.13
C ASN A 122 13.50 -3.47 17.15
N LEU A 123 13.76 -4.71 17.57
CA LEU A 123 13.45 -5.89 16.76
C LEU A 123 11.93 -6.04 16.53
N VAL A 124 11.13 -5.95 17.59
CA VAL A 124 9.65 -6.01 17.50
C VAL A 124 9.09 -4.92 16.58
N ILE A 125 9.57 -3.70 16.70
CA ILE A 125 9.13 -2.58 15.86
C ILE A 125 9.57 -2.79 14.41
N SER A 126 10.74 -3.36 14.15
CA SER A 126 11.19 -3.74 12.81
C SER A 126 10.29 -4.82 12.20
N PHE A 127 9.92 -5.85 12.95
CA PHE A 127 8.98 -6.87 12.51
C PHE A 127 7.58 -6.29 12.24
N ALA A 128 7.10 -5.36 13.07
CA ALA A 128 5.85 -4.65 12.82
C ALA A 128 5.88 -3.91 11.47
N GLY A 129 7.02 -3.30 11.11
CA GLY A 129 7.22 -2.68 9.81
C GLY A 129 7.19 -3.67 8.64
N LEU A 130 7.71 -4.90 8.82
CA LEU A 130 7.64 -5.96 7.81
C LEU A 130 6.20 -6.44 7.59
N ILE A 131 5.41 -6.55 8.65
CA ILE A 131 3.99 -6.91 8.54
C ILE A 131 3.21 -5.78 7.89
N TYR A 132 3.43 -4.54 8.31
CA TYR A 132 2.69 -3.38 7.84
C TYR A 132 2.97 -3.05 6.38
N ILE A 133 4.22 -3.14 5.88
CA ILE A 133 4.61 -2.68 4.56
C ILE A 133 4.78 -3.84 3.56
N PRO A 134 5.85 -4.64 3.58
CA PRO A 134 6.07 -5.63 2.52
C PRO A 134 5.05 -6.77 2.55
N MET A 135 4.60 -7.20 3.72
CA MET A 135 3.59 -8.26 3.80
C MET A 135 2.24 -7.78 3.25
N SER A 136 1.79 -6.57 3.62
CA SER A 136 0.58 -5.96 3.05
C SER A 136 0.67 -5.84 1.53
N LEU A 137 1.78 -5.32 0.99
CA LEU A 137 1.95 -5.20 -0.46
C LEU A 137 2.08 -6.55 -1.16
N SER A 138 2.59 -7.57 -0.48
CA SER A 138 2.66 -8.94 -1.03
C SER A 138 1.27 -9.55 -1.26
N LEU A 139 0.27 -9.15 -0.47
CA LEU A 139 -1.10 -9.61 -0.68
C LEU A 139 -1.68 -9.14 -2.02
N PHE A 140 -1.19 -8.05 -2.61
CA PHE A 140 -1.53 -7.69 -3.99
C PHE A 140 -1.11 -8.76 -4.99
N TYR A 141 0.04 -9.44 -4.76
CA TYR A 141 0.49 -10.53 -5.64
C TYR A 141 -0.47 -11.71 -5.55
N ILE A 142 -0.91 -12.03 -4.34
CA ILE A 142 -1.88 -13.09 -4.10
C ILE A 142 -3.22 -12.71 -4.76
N ILE A 143 -3.73 -11.51 -4.54
CA ILE A 143 -4.96 -11.01 -5.17
C ILE A 143 -4.87 -11.09 -6.70
N LYS A 144 -3.78 -10.64 -7.29
CA LYS A 144 -3.57 -10.71 -8.74
C LYS A 144 -3.46 -12.14 -9.26
N GLY A 145 -2.81 -13.03 -8.50
CA GLY A 145 -2.60 -14.43 -8.85
C GLY A 145 -3.84 -15.30 -8.67
N GLN A 146 -4.63 -15.07 -7.62
CA GLN A 146 -5.85 -15.84 -7.33
C GLN A 146 -6.89 -15.74 -8.43
N ASN A 147 -6.98 -14.60 -9.13
CA ASN A 147 -7.86 -14.44 -10.28
C ASN A 147 -7.61 -15.46 -11.42
N ALA A 148 -6.49 -16.20 -11.38
CA ALA A 148 -6.19 -17.26 -12.33
C ALA A 148 -6.74 -18.63 -11.94
N ASN A 149 -7.04 -18.85 -10.66
CA ASN A 149 -7.44 -20.17 -10.12
C ASN A 149 -8.95 -20.33 -9.93
N TYR A 150 -9.69 -19.24 -9.94
CA TYR A 150 -11.14 -19.31 -9.93
C TYR A 150 -11.63 -19.63 -11.33
N ASN A 151 -12.53 -20.62 -11.46
CA ASN A 151 -13.17 -21.09 -12.71
C ASN A 151 -14.01 -19.99 -13.41
N TYR A 152 -13.51 -18.78 -13.42
CA TYR A 152 -14.00 -17.74 -14.29
C TYR A 152 -13.50 -18.06 -15.69
N ASP A 153 -14.41 -18.06 -16.66
CA ASP A 153 -14.16 -18.29 -18.07
C ASP A 153 -12.87 -17.60 -18.55
N GLN A 154 -12.24 -18.14 -19.59
CA GLN A 154 -11.02 -17.65 -20.26
C GLN A 154 -10.99 -16.12 -20.48
N TYR A 155 -12.15 -15.47 -20.46
CA TYR A 155 -12.38 -14.05 -20.52
C TYR A 155 -11.81 -13.28 -19.31
N TYR A 156 -11.82 -13.89 -18.11
CA TYR A 156 -11.32 -13.25 -16.86
C TYR A 156 -9.81 -13.36 -16.65
N ALA A 157 -9.18 -14.36 -17.24
CA ALA A 157 -7.73 -14.49 -17.22
C ALA A 157 -7.04 -13.26 -17.84
N ALA A 158 -7.73 -12.58 -18.78
CA ALA A 158 -7.25 -11.36 -19.41
C ALA A 158 -7.24 -10.13 -18.46
N TYR A 159 -8.02 -10.17 -17.37
CA TYR A 159 -8.22 -9.01 -16.47
C TYR A 159 -7.59 -9.16 -15.09
N LYS A 160 -6.49 -9.91 -14.97
CA LYS A 160 -5.75 -10.12 -13.70
C LYS A 160 -5.36 -8.81 -12.98
N PHE A 161 -5.29 -7.71 -13.69
CA PHE A 161 -4.96 -6.39 -13.14
C PHE A 161 -6.19 -5.63 -12.60
N VAL A 162 -7.42 -6.07 -12.92
CA VAL A 162 -8.63 -5.28 -12.63
C VAL A 162 -8.85 -5.10 -11.13
N ILE A 163 -8.74 -6.18 -10.33
CA ILE A 163 -8.97 -6.07 -8.88
C ILE A 163 -7.90 -5.18 -8.20
N PRO A 164 -6.59 -5.37 -8.44
CA PRO A 164 -5.58 -4.44 -7.95
C PRO A 164 -5.83 -2.98 -8.38
N LEU A 165 -6.25 -2.78 -9.62
CA LEU A 165 -6.58 -1.45 -10.15
C LEU A 165 -7.79 -0.85 -9.44
N LEU A 166 -8.85 -1.64 -9.21
CA LEU A 166 -10.06 -1.21 -8.51
C LEU A 166 -9.76 -0.75 -7.08
N ILE A 167 -8.88 -1.46 -6.36
CA ILE A 167 -8.45 -1.04 -5.02
C ILE A 167 -7.82 0.35 -5.08
N VAL A 168 -6.85 0.54 -5.98
CA VAL A 168 -6.14 1.82 -6.12
C VAL A 168 -7.08 2.95 -6.55
N VAL A 169 -7.92 2.72 -7.57
CA VAL A 169 -8.88 3.70 -8.08
C VAL A 169 -9.91 4.06 -7.01
N SER A 170 -10.42 3.08 -6.26
CA SER A 170 -11.38 3.34 -5.18
C SER A 170 -10.79 4.26 -4.11
N ILE A 171 -9.55 4.06 -3.71
CA ILE A 171 -8.86 4.92 -2.75
C ILE A 171 -8.68 6.33 -3.33
N TRP A 172 -8.23 6.46 -4.58
CA TRP A 172 -8.03 7.77 -5.22
C TRP A 172 -9.32 8.57 -5.39
N VAL A 173 -10.41 7.89 -5.81
CA VAL A 173 -11.73 8.52 -5.93
C VAL A 173 -12.23 8.94 -4.56
N ASN A 174 -12.13 8.06 -3.55
CA ASN A 174 -12.52 8.36 -2.18
C ASN A 174 -11.79 9.59 -1.63
N ASP A 175 -10.47 9.63 -1.74
CA ASP A 175 -9.68 10.74 -1.20
C ASP A 175 -9.97 12.06 -1.90
N THR A 176 -10.16 12.01 -3.23
CA THR A 176 -10.53 13.18 -4.03
C THR A 176 -11.91 13.70 -3.64
N MET A 177 -12.92 12.81 -3.57
CA MET A 177 -14.29 13.20 -3.24
C MET A 177 -14.41 13.62 -1.78
N ALA A 178 -13.73 12.94 -0.86
CA ALA A 178 -13.69 13.33 0.53
C ALA A 178 -13.09 14.73 0.73
N TYR A 179 -12.02 15.05 0.00
CA TYR A 179 -11.43 16.39 0.00
C TYR A 179 -12.37 17.44 -0.59
N LEU A 180 -12.94 17.17 -1.78
CA LEU A 180 -13.83 18.11 -2.44
C LEU A 180 -15.06 18.40 -1.59
N VAL A 181 -15.82 17.38 -1.21
CA VAL A 181 -17.03 17.55 -0.43
C VAL A 181 -16.73 18.12 0.96
N GLY A 182 -15.67 17.62 1.61
CA GLY A 182 -15.24 18.13 2.92
C GLY A 182 -14.84 19.58 2.91
N SER A 183 -14.28 20.10 1.78
CA SER A 183 -13.93 21.51 1.64
C SER A 183 -15.14 22.42 1.52
N PHE A 184 -16.29 21.93 0.99
CA PHE A 184 -17.51 22.72 0.80
C PHE A 184 -18.45 22.65 2.01
N ILE A 185 -18.67 21.45 2.56
CA ILE A 185 -19.70 21.22 3.59
C ILE A 185 -19.17 20.65 4.89
N GLY A 186 -17.85 20.36 4.98
CA GLY A 186 -17.23 19.78 6.17
C GLY A 186 -17.32 20.71 7.39
N LYS A 187 -17.87 20.19 8.48
CA LYS A 187 -18.04 20.93 9.75
C LYS A 187 -17.39 20.21 10.93
N ARG A 188 -17.51 18.88 10.97
CA ARG A 188 -17.04 18.05 12.10
C ARG A 188 -15.73 17.38 11.74
N GLN A 189 -14.69 17.67 12.49
CA GLN A 189 -13.38 17.04 12.31
C GLN A 189 -13.48 15.53 12.54
N LEU A 190 -12.87 14.74 11.64
CA LEU A 190 -12.86 13.28 11.72
C LEU A 190 -11.93 12.76 12.84
N SER A 191 -10.72 13.35 12.96
CA SER A 191 -9.73 12.92 13.94
C SER A 191 -8.74 14.03 14.28
N PRO A 192 -8.27 14.12 15.56
CA PRO A 192 -7.26 15.09 15.97
C PRO A 192 -5.91 14.92 15.25
N VAL A 193 -5.56 13.72 14.81
CA VAL A 193 -4.29 13.45 14.12
C VAL A 193 -4.27 13.97 12.66
N SER A 194 -5.48 14.18 12.08
CA SER A 194 -5.67 14.71 10.73
C SER A 194 -6.76 15.78 10.73
N PRO A 195 -6.47 17.01 11.21
CA PRO A 195 -7.47 18.06 11.45
C PRO A 195 -8.20 18.54 10.18
N ASN A 196 -7.67 18.31 9.01
CA ASN A 196 -8.28 18.71 7.74
C ASN A 196 -9.32 17.71 7.21
N LYS A 197 -9.39 16.49 7.78
CA LYS A 197 -10.41 15.50 7.42
C LYS A 197 -11.69 15.72 8.23
N THR A 198 -12.83 15.67 7.54
CA THR A 198 -14.16 15.86 8.16
C THR A 198 -15.02 14.61 7.99
N TRP A 199 -15.95 14.40 8.91
CA TRP A 199 -16.92 13.30 8.84
C TRP A 199 -17.77 13.39 7.58
N GLU A 200 -18.26 14.58 7.25
CA GLU A 200 -19.11 14.83 6.09
C GLU A 200 -18.37 14.51 4.80
N GLY A 201 -17.10 14.97 4.69
CA GLY A 201 -16.25 14.66 3.53
C GLY A 201 -15.96 13.17 3.42
N THR A 202 -15.60 12.51 4.52
CA THR A 202 -15.26 11.09 4.52
C THR A 202 -16.45 10.21 4.13
N ILE A 203 -17.63 10.45 4.73
CA ILE A 203 -18.85 9.70 4.38
C ILE A 203 -19.22 9.93 2.92
N ALA A 204 -19.19 11.17 2.44
CA ALA A 204 -19.49 11.49 1.06
C ALA A 204 -18.49 10.83 0.09
N GLY A 205 -17.19 10.83 0.42
CA GLY A 205 -16.17 10.15 -0.37
C GLY A 205 -16.47 8.66 -0.52
N ILE A 206 -16.77 7.97 0.59
CA ILE A 206 -17.14 6.55 0.59
C ILE A 206 -18.39 6.31 -0.25
N VAL A 207 -19.47 7.05 -0.01
CA VAL A 207 -20.74 6.87 -0.72
C VAL A 207 -20.58 7.09 -2.23
N ILE A 208 -19.93 8.19 -2.63
CA ILE A 208 -19.71 8.49 -4.05
C ILE A 208 -18.85 7.39 -4.70
N THR A 209 -17.79 6.94 -4.05
CA THR A 209 -16.92 5.89 -4.60
C THR A 209 -17.67 4.57 -4.78
N VAL A 210 -18.44 4.18 -3.76
CA VAL A 210 -19.19 2.91 -3.76
C VAL A 210 -20.35 2.91 -4.77
N LEU A 211 -20.85 4.07 -5.15
CA LEU A 211 -21.87 4.19 -6.22
C LEU A 211 -21.22 4.32 -7.60
N LEU A 212 -20.18 5.13 -7.72
CA LEU A 212 -19.58 5.49 -9.01
C LEU A 212 -18.70 4.36 -9.58
N VAL A 213 -17.76 3.83 -8.78
CA VAL A 213 -16.76 2.88 -9.27
C VAL A 213 -17.39 1.56 -9.73
N PRO A 214 -18.30 0.91 -8.95
CA PRO A 214 -18.97 -0.31 -9.41
C PRO A 214 -19.80 -0.08 -10.67
N THR A 215 -20.53 1.03 -10.76
CA THR A 215 -21.35 1.36 -11.93
C THR A 215 -20.50 1.49 -13.19
N ILE A 216 -19.40 2.26 -13.12
CA ILE A 216 -18.48 2.42 -14.25
C ILE A 216 -17.82 1.07 -14.60
N THR A 217 -17.39 0.30 -13.60
CA THR A 217 -16.73 -0.99 -13.81
C THR A 217 -17.66 -1.98 -14.51
N THR A 218 -18.90 -2.08 -14.07
CA THR A 218 -19.90 -2.98 -14.69
C THR A 218 -20.16 -2.59 -16.15
N TYR A 219 -20.20 -1.28 -16.43
CA TYR A 219 -20.37 -0.79 -17.80
C TYR A 219 -19.18 -1.09 -18.71
N ILE A 220 -17.95 -0.90 -18.21
CA ILE A 220 -16.71 -1.12 -18.98
C ILE A 220 -16.41 -2.62 -19.16
N VAL A 221 -16.51 -3.40 -18.10
CA VAL A 221 -16.16 -4.85 -18.08
C VAL A 221 -17.29 -5.74 -18.60
N ARG A 222 -18.45 -5.15 -18.96
CA ARG A 222 -19.60 -5.81 -19.62
C ARG A 222 -19.97 -7.17 -19.04
N GLY A 223 -20.31 -7.19 -17.76
CA GLY A 223 -20.80 -8.40 -17.07
C GLY A 223 -19.71 -9.36 -16.59
N GLY A 224 -18.45 -8.98 -16.75
CA GLY A 224 -17.31 -9.79 -16.33
C GLY A 224 -17.08 -9.88 -14.82
N LEU A 225 -17.60 -8.99 -14.01
CA LEU A 225 -17.46 -9.01 -12.56
C LEU A 225 -18.83 -8.89 -11.89
N ASN A 226 -19.01 -9.65 -10.79
CA ASN A 226 -20.21 -9.52 -9.98
C ASN A 226 -20.28 -8.12 -9.37
N THR A 227 -21.32 -7.34 -9.68
CA THR A 227 -21.48 -5.96 -9.23
C THR A 227 -21.50 -5.86 -7.70
N ASN A 228 -22.11 -6.82 -7.00
CA ASN A 228 -22.14 -6.85 -5.54
C ASN A 228 -20.73 -7.06 -4.97
N PHE A 229 -19.90 -7.87 -5.61
CA PHE A 229 -18.51 -8.05 -5.23
C PHE A 229 -17.71 -6.75 -5.40
N VAL A 230 -17.86 -6.06 -6.54
CA VAL A 230 -17.17 -4.78 -6.77
C VAL A 230 -17.64 -3.72 -5.77
N PHE A 231 -18.93 -3.69 -5.45
CA PHE A 231 -19.49 -2.84 -4.40
C PHE A 231 -18.81 -3.07 -3.04
N LEU A 232 -18.75 -4.32 -2.59
CA LEU A 232 -18.11 -4.69 -1.32
C LEU A 232 -16.60 -4.40 -1.33
N LEU A 233 -15.92 -4.65 -2.45
CA LEU A 233 -14.51 -4.33 -2.63
C LEU A 233 -14.25 -2.83 -2.46
N CYS A 234 -15.05 -1.98 -3.12
CA CYS A 234 -14.94 -0.53 -3.00
C CYS A 234 -15.21 -0.06 -1.56
N LEU A 235 -16.25 -0.62 -0.92
CA LEU A 235 -16.60 -0.28 0.46
C LEU A 235 -15.47 -0.62 1.43
N VAL A 236 -14.93 -1.83 1.34
CA VAL A 236 -13.82 -2.29 2.20
C VAL A 236 -12.55 -1.48 1.92
N SER A 237 -12.22 -1.25 0.64
CA SER A 237 -11.03 -0.48 0.25
C SER A 237 -11.07 0.96 0.79
N THR A 238 -12.22 1.63 0.68
CA THR A 238 -12.35 3.03 1.11
C THR A 238 -12.35 3.17 2.62
N ILE A 239 -13.07 2.30 3.34
CA ILE A 239 -13.09 2.32 4.80
C ILE A 239 -11.70 2.00 5.35
N ALA A 240 -11.11 0.85 4.95
CA ALA A 240 -9.81 0.44 5.43
C ALA A 240 -8.71 1.44 5.01
N GLY A 241 -8.79 1.99 3.79
CA GLY A 241 -7.87 3.03 3.33
C GLY A 241 -7.93 4.30 4.18
N THR A 242 -9.13 4.75 4.55
CA THR A 242 -9.30 5.91 5.45
C THR A 242 -8.63 5.66 6.81
N TYR A 243 -8.79 4.47 7.38
CA TYR A 243 -8.09 4.10 8.63
C TYR A 243 -6.57 3.99 8.45
N GLY A 244 -6.09 3.54 7.28
CA GLY A 244 -4.66 3.47 6.97
C GLY A 244 -4.00 4.85 7.00
N ASP A 245 -4.60 5.84 6.33
CA ASP A 245 -4.10 7.23 6.37
C ASP A 245 -4.18 7.82 7.78
N LEU A 246 -5.25 7.57 8.55
CA LEU A 246 -5.32 8.01 9.94
C LEU A 246 -4.23 7.37 10.81
N PHE A 247 -3.97 6.08 10.65
CA PHE A 247 -2.92 5.36 11.37
C PHE A 247 -1.54 5.96 11.07
N GLN A 248 -1.22 6.16 9.81
CA GLN A 248 0.05 6.75 9.38
C GLN A 248 0.17 8.22 9.81
N SER A 249 -0.94 8.97 9.76
CA SER A 249 -0.98 10.33 10.31
C SER A 249 -0.66 10.34 11.81
N GLY A 250 -1.16 9.36 12.57
CA GLY A 250 -0.81 9.18 13.98
C GLY A 250 0.68 8.95 14.21
N LEU A 251 1.31 8.08 13.43
CA LEU A 251 2.76 7.84 13.50
C LEU A 251 3.56 9.11 13.20
N LYS A 252 3.17 9.88 12.19
CA LYS A 252 3.83 11.17 11.88
C LYS A 252 3.71 12.18 13.02
N ARG A 253 2.55 12.27 13.68
CA ARG A 253 2.38 13.18 14.83
C ARG A 253 3.23 12.75 16.02
N GLN A 254 3.34 11.44 16.29
CA GLN A 254 4.25 10.92 17.31
C GLN A 254 5.71 11.23 16.99
N ALA A 255 6.09 11.20 15.71
CA ALA A 255 7.44 11.59 15.25
C ALA A 255 7.66 13.13 15.24
N GLY A 256 6.65 13.95 15.54
CA GLY A 256 6.73 15.42 15.48
C GLY A 256 6.84 16.00 14.07
N VAL A 257 6.46 15.21 13.03
CA VAL A 257 6.54 15.62 11.63
C VAL A 257 5.16 15.63 10.97
N LYS A 258 5.08 16.30 9.80
CA LYS A 258 3.87 16.33 8.98
C LYS A 258 3.95 15.32 7.84
N ASP A 259 5.08 15.19 7.19
CA ASP A 259 5.32 14.34 6.04
C ASP A 259 6.39 13.29 6.38
N SER A 260 6.26 12.06 5.88
CA SER A 260 7.21 10.97 6.14
C SER A 260 8.54 11.15 5.41
N GLY A 261 8.51 11.87 4.27
CA GLY A 261 9.66 12.10 3.41
C GLY A 261 9.47 13.26 2.45
N LYS A 262 10.42 13.43 1.53
CA LYS A 262 10.42 14.47 0.49
C LYS A 262 10.67 13.89 -0.90
N MET A 263 10.31 12.63 -1.13
CA MET A 263 10.65 11.93 -2.36
C MET A 263 9.90 12.49 -3.57
N MET A 264 8.66 12.91 -3.39
CA MET A 264 7.86 13.51 -4.47
C MET A 264 7.74 15.02 -4.28
N PRO A 265 8.27 15.85 -5.21
CA PRO A 265 8.16 17.29 -5.13
C PRO A 265 6.71 17.76 -4.97
N GLY A 266 6.41 18.41 -3.85
CA GLY A 266 5.08 18.91 -3.52
C GLY A 266 4.05 17.88 -3.05
N HIS A 267 4.43 16.58 -2.92
CA HIS A 267 3.53 15.49 -2.55
C HIS A 267 3.98 14.64 -1.35
N GLY A 268 5.10 14.96 -0.68
CA GLY A 268 5.58 14.21 0.49
C GLY A 268 6.40 12.97 0.15
N GLY A 269 6.38 11.99 1.04
CA GLY A 269 7.13 10.75 0.92
C GLY A 269 6.36 9.59 0.26
N PHE A 270 7.04 8.47 0.12
CA PHE A 270 6.42 7.20 -0.30
C PHE A 270 5.33 6.77 0.67
N LEU A 271 5.64 6.74 1.95
CA LEU A 271 4.70 6.28 2.96
C LEU A 271 3.44 7.16 3.02
N ASP A 272 3.56 8.46 2.67
CA ASP A 272 2.42 9.39 2.57
C ASP A 272 1.49 9.11 1.36
N ARG A 273 1.93 8.31 0.39
CA ARG A 273 1.17 8.00 -0.83
C ARG A 273 0.54 6.62 -0.82
N PHE A 274 1.06 5.74 0.00
CA PHE A 274 0.64 4.35 0.06
C PHE A 274 0.02 3.94 1.40
N ASP A 275 -0.08 4.86 2.35
CA ASP A 275 -0.65 4.66 3.68
C ASP A 275 -2.05 4.02 3.66
N SER A 276 -2.94 4.50 2.81
CA SER A 276 -4.28 3.97 2.61
C SER A 276 -4.24 2.56 2.02
N ILE A 277 -3.37 2.34 1.03
CA ILE A 277 -3.22 1.04 0.34
C ILE A 277 -2.70 -0.02 1.30
N LEU A 278 -1.71 0.32 2.15
CA LEU A 278 -1.09 -0.62 3.08
C LEU A 278 -2.11 -1.28 4.02
N LEU A 279 -3.18 -0.57 4.39
CA LEU A 279 -4.23 -1.16 5.22
C LEU A 279 -5.39 -1.72 4.39
N ALA A 280 -5.74 -1.12 3.26
CA ALA A 280 -6.84 -1.59 2.42
C ALA A 280 -6.60 -2.99 1.85
N VAL A 281 -5.38 -3.27 1.37
CA VAL A 281 -5.05 -4.54 0.70
C VAL A 281 -5.26 -5.77 1.58
N PRO A 282 -4.80 -5.82 2.85
CA PRO A 282 -5.09 -6.95 3.74
C PRO A 282 -6.59 -7.20 3.95
N PHE A 283 -7.37 -6.14 4.11
CA PHE A 283 -8.82 -6.30 4.31
C PHE A 283 -9.55 -6.76 3.04
N VAL A 284 -9.13 -6.28 1.87
CA VAL A 284 -9.69 -6.77 0.59
C VAL A 284 -9.28 -8.22 0.35
N TRP A 285 -8.03 -8.59 0.63
CA TRP A 285 -7.60 -9.99 0.54
C TRP A 285 -8.44 -10.89 1.45
N PHE A 286 -8.68 -10.49 2.69
CA PHE A 286 -9.51 -11.22 3.64
C PHE A 286 -10.97 -11.33 3.16
N LEU A 287 -11.54 -10.24 2.61
CA LEU A 287 -12.86 -10.26 1.99
C LEU A 287 -12.93 -11.31 0.87
N MET A 288 -11.94 -11.32 -0.03
CA MET A 288 -11.86 -12.29 -1.11
C MET A 288 -11.75 -13.72 -0.59
N ASP A 289 -10.92 -13.94 0.42
CA ASP A 289 -10.73 -15.26 1.03
C ASP A 289 -12.05 -15.81 1.63
N ILE A 290 -12.83 -14.95 2.31
CA ILE A 290 -14.15 -15.36 2.84
C ILE A 290 -15.15 -15.69 1.71
N LEU A 291 -15.20 -14.86 0.67
CA LEU A 291 -16.21 -15.01 -0.38
C LEU A 291 -15.91 -16.18 -1.34
N TYR A 292 -14.66 -16.57 -1.48
CA TYR A 292 -14.22 -17.54 -2.49
C TYR A 292 -13.68 -18.86 -1.92
N ARG A 293 -13.61 -19.02 -0.59
CA ARG A 293 -13.34 -20.33 0.03
C ARG A 293 -14.57 -21.27 0.08
N GLN A 294 -15.74 -20.74 -0.35
CA GLN A 294 -16.96 -21.54 -0.47
C GLN A 294 -17.07 -22.14 -1.88
#